data_4929f2e2f0c16cf9ccac6b1d7d7ce628
#
_entry.id   4929f2e2f0c16cf9ccac6b1d7d7ce628
#
_cell.length_a   1.000
_cell.length_b   1.000
_cell.length_c   1.000
_cell.angle_alpha   90.00
_cell.angle_beta   90.00
_cell.angle_gamma   90.00
#
_symmetry.space_group_name_H-M   'P 1'
#
loop_
_entity.id
_entity.type
_entity.pdbx_description
1 polymer ?
#
loop_
_entity_poly.entity_id
_entity_poly.type
_entity_poly.pdbx_seq_one_letter_code
_entity_poly.pdbx_strand_id
1 'polypeptide(L)'
;MGGTASGPGVRSGPQSGPGPRRRRLRGFLAAAVAAGLSTHGLLPRVLRTWGATGPEKTAPLPGDELIPDADDVWTMAVTVAARPGQVWPWLVQMGVDRAGLYSYTAVENGLLRLGVTNADRIHPEWQDLKVGDIIAFTPGGYPGGRRGPRVVDLAQDRHLVLDSSPGAPPGTVTGTWQFVLHDAGPSGTRLLLRTRYGAGRPAGLRVMDFLLRPGYLVMDRAMLLGIKKRAEGGANGPPSSAPH
;
A
#
# COMPACT_ATOMS: atom_id res chain seq x y z
N MET A 1 -37.12 -40.83 -66.12
CA MET A 1 -36.78 -41.50 -64.88
C MET A 1 -35.75 -40.65 -64.18
N GLY A 2 -36.18 -39.97 -63.21
CA GLY A 2 -35.44 -39.00 -62.40
C GLY A 2 -34.74 -39.68 -61.23
N GLY A 3 -33.59 -39.18 -60.90
CA GLY A 3 -32.88 -39.50 -59.69
C GLY A 3 -32.33 -38.23 -59.06
N THR A 4 -33.03 -37.74 -58.03
CA THR A 4 -32.64 -36.59 -57.23
C THR A 4 -31.63 -37.09 -56.19
N ALA A 5 -30.38 -36.64 -56.26
CA ALA A 5 -29.38 -36.84 -55.22
C ALA A 5 -29.49 -35.76 -54.14
N SER A 6 -29.90 -36.15 -52.95
CA SER A 6 -29.88 -35.30 -51.73
C SER A 6 -28.43 -35.16 -51.22
N GLY A 7 -27.98 -33.91 -51.11
CA GLY A 7 -26.69 -33.59 -50.47
C GLY A 7 -26.76 -33.69 -48.94
N PRO A 8 -25.62 -34.00 -48.26
CA PRO A 8 -25.60 -34.15 -46.82
C PRO A 8 -25.66 -32.78 -46.12
N GLY A 9 -26.61 -32.63 -45.17
CA GLY A 9 -26.78 -31.46 -44.33
C GLY A 9 -25.57 -31.23 -43.41
N VAL A 10 -25.03 -30.05 -43.49
CA VAL A 10 -23.97 -29.55 -42.55
C VAL A 10 -24.58 -29.41 -41.17
N ARG A 11 -24.16 -30.30 -40.25
CA ARG A 11 -24.49 -30.17 -38.83
C ARG A 11 -23.59 -29.09 -38.24
N SER A 12 -24.20 -27.95 -37.89
CA SER A 12 -23.55 -26.96 -37.05
C SER A 12 -23.30 -27.55 -35.66
N GLY A 13 -22.02 -27.71 -35.30
CA GLY A 13 -21.59 -28.17 -33.98
C GLY A 13 -21.94 -27.13 -32.90
N PRO A 14 -22.11 -27.57 -31.64
CA PRO A 14 -22.42 -26.66 -30.54
C PRO A 14 -21.27 -25.67 -30.31
N GLN A 15 -21.58 -24.38 -30.35
CA GLN A 15 -20.63 -23.33 -29.98
C GLN A 15 -20.28 -23.50 -28.49
N SER A 16 -19.06 -23.88 -28.17
CA SER A 16 -18.55 -24.01 -26.83
C SER A 16 -18.47 -22.61 -26.18
N GLY A 17 -19.43 -22.28 -25.35
CA GLY A 17 -19.38 -21.11 -24.51
C GLY A 17 -18.20 -21.16 -23.52
N PRO A 18 -17.76 -20.02 -23.00
CA PRO A 18 -16.60 -19.96 -22.10
C PRO A 18 -16.81 -20.85 -20.87
N GLY A 19 -15.85 -21.72 -20.59
CA GLY A 19 -15.92 -22.70 -19.51
C GLY A 19 -16.12 -22.07 -18.11
N PRO A 20 -16.63 -22.85 -17.15
CA PRO A 20 -17.08 -22.36 -15.83
C PRO A 20 -16.01 -21.57 -15.05
N ARG A 21 -14.73 -21.82 -15.25
CA ARG A 21 -13.63 -21.06 -14.65
C ARG A 21 -13.51 -19.65 -15.23
N ARG A 22 -13.67 -19.48 -16.53
CA ARG A 22 -13.65 -18.15 -17.20
C ARG A 22 -14.87 -17.32 -16.82
N ARG A 23 -16.02 -17.96 -16.61
CA ARG A 23 -17.25 -17.31 -16.18
C ARG A 23 -17.16 -16.81 -14.74
N ARG A 24 -16.55 -17.59 -13.83
CA ARG A 24 -16.29 -17.20 -12.45
C ARG A 24 -15.29 -16.05 -12.35
N LEU A 25 -14.21 -16.09 -13.14
CA LEU A 25 -13.23 -15.02 -13.17
C LEU A 25 -13.80 -13.71 -13.72
N ARG A 26 -14.61 -13.78 -14.78
CA ARG A 26 -15.34 -12.61 -15.32
C ARG A 26 -16.36 -12.06 -14.33
N GLY A 27 -17.07 -12.91 -13.60
CA GLY A 27 -18.00 -12.51 -12.55
C GLY A 27 -17.28 -11.83 -11.38
N PHE A 28 -16.12 -12.34 -10.98
CA PHE A 28 -15.30 -11.77 -9.92
C PHE A 28 -14.70 -10.41 -10.34
N LEU A 29 -14.19 -10.28 -11.56
CA LEU A 29 -13.71 -9.03 -12.13
C LEU A 29 -14.85 -8.00 -12.28
N ALA A 30 -16.01 -8.41 -12.75
CA ALA A 30 -17.18 -7.53 -12.86
C ALA A 30 -17.67 -7.07 -11.48
N ALA A 31 -17.70 -7.96 -10.49
CA ALA A 31 -18.05 -7.62 -9.11
C ALA A 31 -17.00 -6.70 -8.47
N ALA A 32 -15.71 -6.93 -8.71
CA ALA A 32 -14.63 -6.06 -8.24
C ALA A 32 -14.68 -4.68 -8.90
N VAL A 33 -14.97 -4.61 -10.20
CA VAL A 33 -15.17 -3.33 -10.92
C VAL A 33 -16.44 -2.63 -10.43
N ALA A 34 -17.56 -3.33 -10.25
CA ALA A 34 -18.79 -2.76 -9.71
C ALA A 34 -18.63 -2.29 -8.27
N ALA A 35 -17.92 -3.05 -7.43
CA ALA A 35 -17.54 -2.63 -6.08
C ALA A 35 -16.62 -1.43 -6.12
N GLY A 36 -15.62 -1.40 -7.01
CA GLY A 36 -14.73 -0.27 -7.24
C GLY A 36 -15.51 0.99 -7.65
N LEU A 37 -16.42 0.88 -8.60
CA LEU A 37 -17.27 2.01 -9.03
C LEU A 37 -18.21 2.49 -7.92
N SER A 38 -18.78 1.59 -7.12
CA SER A 38 -19.64 1.93 -5.98
C SER A 38 -18.87 2.57 -4.83
N THR A 39 -17.59 2.22 -4.65
CA THR A 39 -16.72 2.75 -3.58
C THR A 39 -16.01 4.06 -3.95
N HIS A 40 -16.09 4.53 -5.21
CA HIS A 40 -15.54 5.84 -5.60
C HIS A 40 -16.34 7.05 -5.09
N GLY A 41 -17.44 6.82 -4.36
CA GLY A 41 -18.28 7.85 -3.76
C GLY A 41 -17.74 8.39 -2.42
N LEU A 42 -18.49 8.16 -1.36
CA LEU A 42 -18.22 8.73 -0.03
C LEU A 42 -17.06 8.07 0.70
N LEU A 43 -16.91 6.73 0.59
CA LEU A 43 -15.90 5.97 1.32
C LEU A 43 -14.45 6.41 1.02
N PRO A 44 -14.01 6.56 -0.24
CA PRO A 44 -12.68 7.09 -0.51
C PRO A 44 -12.47 8.51 -0.01
N ARG A 45 -13.48 9.36 -0.08
CA ARG A 45 -13.38 10.74 0.43
C ARG A 45 -13.11 10.78 1.94
N VAL A 46 -13.79 9.92 2.71
CA VAL A 46 -13.59 9.81 4.16
C VAL A 46 -12.24 9.17 4.47
N LEU A 47 -11.86 8.10 3.76
CA LEU A 47 -10.59 7.40 3.99
C LEU A 47 -9.37 8.25 3.61
N ARG A 48 -9.45 9.06 2.55
CA ARG A 48 -8.33 9.93 2.13
C ARG A 48 -7.83 10.87 3.22
N THR A 49 -8.67 11.22 4.15
CA THR A 49 -8.32 12.12 5.26
C THR A 49 -8.62 11.49 6.62
N TRP A 50 -8.65 10.15 6.65
CA TRP A 50 -8.98 9.43 7.88
C TRP A 50 -8.07 9.82 9.04
N GLY A 51 -8.69 10.28 10.13
CA GLY A 51 -8.00 10.69 11.34
C GLY A 51 -7.18 11.99 11.25
N ALA A 52 -6.96 12.56 10.05
CA ALA A 52 -6.23 13.81 9.90
C ALA A 52 -7.10 15.03 10.20
N THR A 53 -6.54 15.99 10.92
CA THR A 53 -7.16 17.30 11.20
C THR A 53 -7.09 18.22 9.98
N GLY A 54 -7.87 19.33 10.01
CA GLY A 54 -7.83 20.34 8.96
C GLY A 54 -6.42 20.85 8.66
N PRO A 55 -5.70 21.34 9.66
CA PRO A 55 -4.31 21.81 9.48
C PRO A 55 -3.36 20.74 8.95
N GLU A 56 -3.44 19.49 9.41
CA GLU A 56 -2.56 18.41 8.97
C GLU A 56 -2.71 18.07 7.47
N LYS A 57 -3.88 18.33 6.89
CA LYS A 57 -4.13 18.09 5.47
C LYS A 57 -3.40 19.10 4.57
N THR A 58 -3.16 20.30 5.05
CA THR A 58 -2.65 21.43 4.27
C THR A 58 -1.25 21.87 4.69
N ALA A 59 -0.81 21.52 5.91
CA ALA A 59 0.54 21.83 6.35
C ALA A 59 1.60 21.19 5.42
N PRO A 60 2.68 21.91 5.11
CA PRO A 60 3.79 21.31 4.36
C PRO A 60 4.44 20.21 5.18
N LEU A 61 4.75 19.09 4.53
CA LEU A 61 5.43 17.94 5.13
C LEU A 61 6.70 17.62 4.35
N PRO A 62 7.73 17.01 5.00
CA PRO A 62 8.93 16.52 4.32
C PRO A 62 8.57 15.64 3.12
N GLY A 63 9.16 15.92 1.94
CA GLY A 63 8.90 15.23 0.68
C GLY A 63 7.78 15.85 -0.17
N ASP A 64 7.04 16.86 0.30
CA ASP A 64 6.04 17.57 -0.51
C ASP A 64 6.70 18.31 -1.70
N GLU A 65 7.93 18.78 -1.51
CA GLU A 65 8.76 19.47 -2.51
C GLU A 65 9.15 18.59 -3.69
N LEU A 66 9.11 17.26 -3.54
CA LEU A 66 9.40 16.33 -4.62
C LEU A 66 8.30 16.32 -5.70
N ILE A 67 7.08 16.65 -5.32
CA ILE A 67 5.93 16.78 -6.22
C ILE A 67 5.09 17.98 -5.78
N PRO A 68 5.55 19.22 -6.01
CA PRO A 68 4.85 20.43 -5.54
C PRO A 68 3.45 20.54 -6.13
N ASP A 69 3.29 20.21 -7.42
CA ASP A 69 2.03 20.27 -8.16
C ASP A 69 1.34 18.89 -8.25
N ALA A 70 1.21 18.21 -7.10
CA ALA A 70 0.51 16.93 -7.06
C ALA A 70 -0.97 17.09 -7.40
N ASP A 71 -1.44 16.31 -8.37
CA ASP A 71 -2.85 16.28 -8.80
C ASP A 71 -3.71 15.33 -7.94
N ASP A 72 -3.07 14.51 -7.11
CA ASP A 72 -3.74 13.58 -6.22
C ASP A 72 -3.00 13.46 -4.88
N VAL A 73 -3.66 13.83 -3.78
CA VAL A 73 -3.08 13.84 -2.45
C VAL A 73 -4.05 13.26 -1.45
N TRP A 74 -3.57 12.43 -0.54
CA TRP A 74 -4.31 12.08 0.68
C TRP A 74 -3.41 12.09 1.91
N THR A 75 -4.00 12.42 3.05
CA THR A 75 -3.30 12.49 4.32
C THR A 75 -4.13 11.77 5.37
N MET A 76 -3.58 10.70 5.93
CA MET A 76 -4.16 9.98 7.06
C MET A 76 -3.33 10.24 8.30
N ALA A 77 -3.94 10.08 9.48
CA ALA A 77 -3.18 10.25 10.72
C ALA A 77 -3.78 9.41 11.85
N VAL A 78 -2.91 9.03 12.80
CA VAL A 78 -3.29 8.35 14.03
C VAL A 78 -2.45 8.85 15.19
N THR A 79 -3.07 8.98 16.37
CA THR A 79 -2.32 9.22 17.61
C THR A 79 -1.92 7.88 18.21
N VAL A 80 -0.63 7.74 18.52
CA VAL A 80 -0.01 6.56 19.11
C VAL A 80 0.43 6.91 20.53
N ALA A 81 0.02 6.12 21.54
CA ALA A 81 0.42 6.31 22.93
C ALA A 81 1.83 5.72 23.18
N ALA A 82 2.79 6.18 22.40
CA ALA A 82 4.21 5.81 22.49
C ALA A 82 5.04 6.98 21.93
N ARG A 83 6.26 7.18 22.44
CA ARG A 83 7.17 8.23 21.99
C ARG A 83 7.64 7.98 20.55
N PRO A 84 8.06 9.02 19.79
CA PRO A 84 8.57 8.84 18.42
C PRO A 84 9.65 7.76 18.29
N GLY A 85 10.61 7.68 19.22
CA GLY A 85 11.65 6.66 19.25
C GLY A 85 11.14 5.22 19.48
N GLN A 86 9.89 5.04 19.92
CA GLN A 86 9.24 3.73 20.03
C GLN A 86 8.40 3.39 18.79
N VAL A 87 8.00 4.41 18.02
CA VAL A 87 7.26 4.24 16.76
C VAL A 87 8.22 4.04 15.59
N TRP A 88 9.32 4.78 15.56
CA TRP A 88 10.32 4.77 14.50
C TRP A 88 10.86 3.38 14.12
N PRO A 89 11.26 2.51 15.07
CA PRO A 89 11.73 1.17 14.74
C PRO A 89 10.75 0.34 13.92
N TRP A 90 9.45 0.54 14.10
CA TRP A 90 8.42 -0.13 13.31
C TRP A 90 8.35 0.38 11.87
N LEU A 91 8.64 1.67 11.63
CA LEU A 91 8.68 2.24 10.29
C LEU A 91 9.87 1.72 9.50
N VAL A 92 11.08 1.72 10.10
CA VAL A 92 12.31 1.37 9.37
C VAL A 92 12.43 -0.11 9.05
N GLN A 93 11.77 -0.98 9.79
CA GLN A 93 11.78 -2.42 9.51
C GLN A 93 10.68 -2.89 8.54
N MET A 94 9.82 -1.99 8.02
CA MET A 94 8.78 -2.36 7.05
C MET A 94 9.34 -3.04 5.80
N GLY A 95 8.53 -3.88 5.17
CA GLY A 95 8.81 -4.57 3.93
C GLY A 95 8.38 -6.03 3.99
N VAL A 96 7.87 -6.56 2.86
CA VAL A 96 7.39 -7.95 2.77
C VAL A 96 8.51 -8.99 2.96
N ASP A 97 9.76 -8.60 2.74
CA ASP A 97 10.98 -9.37 2.97
C ASP A 97 11.58 -9.15 4.37
N ARG A 98 10.94 -8.37 5.21
CA ARG A 98 11.31 -8.03 6.59
C ARG A 98 10.11 -8.22 7.52
N ALA A 99 9.70 -7.16 8.20
CA ALA A 99 8.63 -7.18 9.20
C ALA A 99 7.20 -7.14 8.62
N GLY A 100 7.02 -7.21 7.31
CA GLY A 100 5.72 -7.01 6.66
C GLY A 100 5.33 -5.53 6.56
N LEU A 101 4.08 -5.28 6.19
CA LEU A 101 3.52 -3.92 6.08
C LEU A 101 2.50 -3.61 7.17
N TYR A 102 2.36 -4.51 8.15
CA TYR A 102 1.44 -4.42 9.29
C TYR A 102 -0.04 -4.26 8.91
N SER A 103 -0.40 -4.62 7.69
CA SER A 103 -1.75 -4.55 7.15
C SER A 103 -2.44 -5.92 7.15
N TYR A 104 -3.33 -6.17 6.19
CA TYR A 104 -4.11 -7.40 6.15
C TYR A 104 -3.33 -8.56 5.50
N THR A 105 -2.65 -9.39 6.29
CA THR A 105 -1.93 -10.59 5.81
C THR A 105 -2.84 -11.56 5.03
N ALA A 106 -4.13 -11.62 5.37
CA ALA A 106 -5.08 -12.45 4.63
C ALA A 106 -5.24 -11.98 3.16
N VAL A 107 -5.18 -10.67 2.89
CA VAL A 107 -5.21 -10.10 1.54
C VAL A 107 -3.86 -10.31 0.86
N GLU A 108 -2.78 -10.02 1.55
CA GLU A 108 -1.40 -10.14 1.06
C GLU A 108 -1.07 -11.59 0.68
N ASN A 109 -1.44 -12.55 1.50
CA ASN A 109 -1.14 -13.97 1.30
C ASN A 109 -2.22 -14.71 0.51
N GLY A 110 -3.49 -14.40 0.73
CA GLY A 110 -4.61 -15.07 0.07
C GLY A 110 -4.79 -14.64 -1.38
N LEU A 111 -4.74 -13.34 -1.65
CA LEU A 111 -4.97 -12.78 -3.00
C LEU A 111 -3.66 -12.60 -3.76
N LEU A 112 -2.64 -12.03 -3.14
CA LEU A 112 -1.38 -11.65 -3.79
C LEU A 112 -0.29 -12.74 -3.65
N ARG A 113 -0.49 -13.72 -2.77
CA ARG A 113 0.45 -14.85 -2.52
C ARG A 113 1.87 -14.40 -2.19
N LEU A 114 1.99 -13.32 -1.43
CA LEU A 114 3.29 -12.72 -1.10
C LEU A 114 4.05 -13.48 -0.01
N GLY A 115 3.40 -14.37 0.75
CA GLY A 115 4.02 -15.11 1.85
C GLY A 115 4.44 -14.21 3.02
N VAL A 116 3.75 -13.09 3.22
CA VAL A 116 4.10 -12.08 4.24
C VAL A 116 3.74 -12.57 5.63
N THR A 117 4.66 -12.35 6.57
CA THR A 117 4.39 -12.48 8.00
C THR A 117 4.67 -11.13 8.66
N ASN A 118 3.68 -10.55 9.33
CA ASN A 118 3.88 -9.32 10.07
C ASN A 118 4.60 -9.61 11.39
N ALA A 119 5.77 -9.01 11.58
CA ALA A 119 6.54 -9.13 12.82
C ALA A 119 5.77 -8.53 14.02
N ASP A 120 5.97 -9.11 15.18
CA ASP A 120 5.39 -8.69 16.47
C ASP A 120 6.43 -8.07 17.42
N ARG A 121 7.71 -8.03 17.00
CA ARG A 121 8.83 -7.46 17.74
C ARG A 121 9.73 -6.63 16.84
N ILE A 122 10.59 -5.82 17.46
CA ILE A 122 11.68 -5.12 16.76
C ILE A 122 12.83 -6.09 16.52
N HIS A 123 13.36 -6.05 15.30
CA HIS A 123 14.49 -6.83 14.85
C HIS A 123 15.68 -5.89 14.66
N PRO A 124 16.76 -6.04 15.47
CA PRO A 124 17.93 -5.16 15.38
C PRO A 124 18.57 -5.14 13.99
N GLU A 125 18.56 -6.28 13.30
CA GLU A 125 19.13 -6.47 11.97
C GLU A 125 18.40 -5.70 10.87
N TRP A 126 17.21 -5.17 11.15
CA TRP A 126 16.38 -4.39 10.19
C TRP A 126 16.32 -2.90 10.52
N GLN A 127 17.15 -2.43 11.48
CA GLN A 127 17.09 -1.03 11.93
C GLN A 127 18.03 -0.09 11.15
N ASP A 128 18.88 -0.60 10.27
CA ASP A 128 19.85 0.19 9.49
C ASP A 128 19.28 0.56 8.10
N LEU A 129 18.11 1.21 8.07
CA LEU A 129 17.49 1.71 6.83
C LEU A 129 18.19 3.00 6.38
N LYS A 130 18.52 3.10 5.09
CA LYS A 130 19.29 4.21 4.50
C LYS A 130 18.60 4.77 3.26
N VAL A 131 18.95 6.00 2.91
CA VAL A 131 18.60 6.59 1.61
C VAL A 131 19.13 5.70 0.50
N GLY A 132 18.27 5.41 -0.47
CA GLY A 132 18.54 4.48 -1.57
C GLY A 132 17.99 3.06 -1.36
N ASP A 133 17.70 2.65 -0.13
CA ASP A 133 17.11 1.35 0.16
C ASP A 133 15.69 1.23 -0.40
N ILE A 134 15.27 -0.02 -0.63
CA ILE A 134 13.90 -0.33 -1.09
C ILE A 134 13.13 -0.95 0.07
N ILE A 135 11.96 -0.40 0.39
CA ILE A 135 10.97 -1.07 1.22
C ILE A 135 10.16 -1.98 0.30
N ALA A 136 10.41 -3.29 0.38
CA ALA A 136 9.86 -4.24 -0.57
C ALA A 136 8.34 -4.42 -0.40
N PHE A 137 7.60 -4.33 -1.51
CA PHE A 137 6.19 -4.72 -1.64
C PHE A 137 6.05 -6.09 -2.30
N THR A 138 7.09 -6.56 -3.02
CA THR A 138 7.20 -7.90 -3.55
C THR A 138 8.53 -8.52 -3.14
N PRO A 139 8.55 -9.80 -2.71
CA PRO A 139 9.80 -10.49 -2.37
C PRO A 139 10.65 -10.79 -3.62
N GLY A 140 11.94 -11.04 -3.42
CA GLY A 140 12.88 -11.30 -4.52
C GLY A 140 12.50 -12.49 -5.43
N GLY A 141 11.81 -13.50 -4.87
CA GLY A 141 11.32 -14.66 -5.63
C GLY A 141 10.00 -14.45 -6.38
N TYR A 142 9.40 -13.26 -6.30
CA TYR A 142 8.14 -12.95 -6.98
C TYR A 142 8.37 -12.61 -8.46
N PRO A 143 7.41 -12.89 -9.36
CA PRO A 143 7.51 -12.48 -10.76
C PRO A 143 7.79 -10.99 -10.90
N GLY A 144 8.94 -10.63 -11.49
CA GLY A 144 9.42 -9.25 -11.57
C GLY A 144 10.39 -8.85 -10.47
N GLY A 145 10.71 -9.74 -9.53
CA GLY A 145 11.70 -9.54 -8.49
C GLY A 145 11.27 -8.64 -7.32
N ARG A 146 12.23 -8.28 -6.52
CA ARG A 146 12.06 -7.37 -5.37
C ARG A 146 11.73 -5.96 -5.86
N ARG A 147 10.55 -5.48 -5.57
CA ARG A 147 10.06 -4.15 -5.94
C ARG A 147 9.37 -3.47 -4.77
N GLY A 148 9.45 -2.17 -4.74
CA GLY A 148 8.81 -1.32 -3.74
C GLY A 148 9.32 0.11 -3.84
N PRO A 149 8.79 1.02 -3.01
CA PRO A 149 9.26 2.39 -2.96
C PRO A 149 10.69 2.47 -2.43
N ARG A 150 11.42 3.47 -2.91
CA ARG A 150 12.81 3.77 -2.53
C ARG A 150 12.83 4.85 -1.46
N VAL A 151 13.66 4.68 -0.45
CA VAL A 151 13.93 5.74 0.53
C VAL A 151 14.66 6.88 -0.16
N VAL A 152 14.11 8.09 -0.12
CA VAL A 152 14.71 9.30 -0.69
C VAL A 152 15.13 10.30 0.37
N ASP A 153 14.47 10.28 1.52
CA ASP A 153 14.85 11.08 2.68
C ASP A 153 14.38 10.39 3.96
N LEU A 154 15.15 10.52 5.03
CA LEU A 154 14.76 10.07 6.35
C LEU A 154 15.49 10.87 7.44
N ALA A 155 14.77 11.15 8.52
CA ALA A 155 15.34 11.66 9.76
C ALA A 155 14.81 10.83 10.92
N GLN A 156 15.73 10.25 11.69
CA GLN A 156 15.39 9.38 12.80
C GLN A 156 14.36 10.04 13.73
N ASP A 157 13.34 9.27 14.13
CA ASP A 157 12.25 9.68 15.00
C ASP A 157 11.39 10.85 14.48
N ARG A 158 11.56 11.26 13.21
CA ARG A 158 10.89 12.41 12.62
C ARG A 158 10.14 12.09 11.35
N HIS A 159 10.81 11.57 10.32
CA HIS A 159 10.16 11.27 9.05
C HIS A 159 10.89 10.21 8.23
N LEU A 160 10.12 9.58 7.36
CA LEU A 160 10.57 8.65 6.33
C LEU A 160 9.84 9.01 5.04
N VAL A 161 10.58 9.42 4.00
CA VAL A 161 10.06 9.78 2.68
C VAL A 161 10.49 8.75 1.65
N LEU A 162 9.52 8.25 0.92
CA LEU A 162 9.71 7.21 -0.07
C LEU A 162 9.27 7.70 -1.45
N ASP A 163 10.09 7.44 -2.46
CA ASP A 163 9.71 7.54 -3.87
C ASP A 163 8.95 6.27 -4.27
N SER A 164 7.68 6.42 -4.59
CA SER A 164 6.78 5.37 -5.04
C SER A 164 6.40 5.52 -6.52
N SER A 165 7.39 5.78 -7.38
CA SER A 165 7.23 6.07 -8.82
C SER A 165 7.47 4.82 -9.68
N PRO A 166 6.52 3.87 -9.78
CA PRO A 166 6.73 2.64 -10.54
C PRO A 166 6.90 2.96 -12.03
N GLY A 167 8.03 2.51 -12.60
CA GLY A 167 8.31 2.64 -14.03
C GLY A 167 8.65 4.06 -14.50
N ALA A 168 8.88 5.00 -13.58
CA ALA A 168 9.36 6.33 -13.93
C ALA A 168 10.83 6.29 -14.38
N PRO A 169 11.26 7.19 -15.28
CA PRO A 169 12.67 7.35 -15.62
C PRO A 169 13.52 7.68 -14.38
N PRO A 170 14.81 7.30 -14.37
CA PRO A 170 15.70 7.66 -13.27
C PRO A 170 15.70 9.18 -13.00
N GLY A 171 15.61 9.56 -11.73
CA GLY A 171 15.56 10.96 -11.31
C GLY A 171 14.19 11.64 -11.43
N THR A 172 13.16 10.93 -11.89
CA THR A 172 11.79 11.45 -11.97
C THR A 172 10.94 10.89 -10.84
N VAL A 173 10.46 11.76 -9.95
CA VAL A 173 9.52 11.38 -8.87
C VAL A 173 8.11 11.74 -9.32
N THR A 174 7.25 10.72 -9.42
CA THR A 174 5.83 10.87 -9.80
C THR A 174 4.87 10.38 -8.72
N GLY A 175 5.39 9.81 -7.64
CA GLY A 175 4.65 9.37 -6.48
C GLY A 175 5.53 9.43 -5.24
N THR A 176 4.97 9.87 -4.11
CA THR A 176 5.63 9.83 -2.81
C THR A 176 4.75 9.15 -1.77
N TRP A 177 5.41 8.53 -0.78
CA TRP A 177 4.78 7.93 0.38
C TRP A 177 5.55 8.40 1.61
N GLN A 178 4.93 9.22 2.45
CA GLN A 178 5.59 10.00 3.50
C GLN A 178 5.02 9.63 4.86
N PHE A 179 5.89 9.22 5.77
CA PHE A 179 5.56 9.01 7.18
C PHE A 179 6.19 10.13 7.98
N VAL A 180 5.38 10.83 8.78
CA VAL A 180 5.87 11.94 9.61
C VAL A 180 5.42 11.73 11.04
N LEU A 181 6.37 11.88 11.96
CA LEU A 181 6.17 11.73 13.39
C LEU A 181 6.25 13.12 14.05
N HIS A 182 5.14 13.55 14.65
CA HIS A 182 5.12 14.74 15.48
C HIS A 182 4.98 14.33 16.95
N ASP A 183 5.65 15.03 17.82
CA ASP A 183 5.44 14.88 19.25
C ASP A 183 4.01 15.31 19.61
N ALA A 184 3.28 14.47 20.32
CA ALA A 184 1.91 14.71 20.76
C ALA A 184 1.80 14.79 22.29
N GLY A 185 2.87 15.23 22.95
CA GLY A 185 2.95 15.42 24.40
C GLY A 185 3.75 14.31 25.10
N PRO A 186 3.72 14.23 26.42
CA PRO A 186 4.70 13.52 27.25
C PRO A 186 4.90 12.03 26.91
N SER A 187 3.91 11.41 26.27
CA SER A 187 3.96 9.96 25.97
C SER A 187 3.32 9.62 24.64
N GLY A 188 3.16 10.59 23.73
CA GLY A 188 2.41 10.40 22.51
C GLY A 188 3.15 10.79 21.25
N THR A 189 2.79 10.15 20.15
CA THR A 189 3.24 10.48 18.80
C THR A 189 2.02 10.66 17.90
N ARG A 190 2.02 11.71 17.12
CA ARG A 190 1.12 11.89 16.01
C ARG A 190 1.79 11.36 14.75
N LEU A 191 1.36 10.20 14.27
CA LEU A 191 1.86 9.57 13.06
C LEU A 191 0.97 9.97 11.89
N LEU A 192 1.54 10.69 10.92
CA LEU A 192 0.91 11.08 9.67
C LEU A 192 1.44 10.19 8.55
N LEU A 193 0.54 9.84 7.64
CA LEU A 193 0.86 9.23 6.35
C LEU A 193 0.31 10.14 5.26
N ARG A 194 1.18 10.69 4.42
CA ARG A 194 0.78 11.41 3.22
C ARG A 194 1.27 10.69 1.98
N THR A 195 0.38 10.60 1.01
CA THR A 195 0.70 10.10 -0.34
C THR A 195 0.40 11.20 -1.34
N ARG A 196 1.32 11.41 -2.27
CA ARG A 196 1.17 12.38 -3.35
C ARG A 196 1.45 11.72 -4.68
N TYR A 197 0.70 12.09 -5.69
CA TYR A 197 0.92 11.66 -7.06
C TYR A 197 0.84 12.84 -8.02
N GLY A 198 1.82 12.93 -8.92
CA GLY A 198 1.89 13.96 -9.96
C GLY A 198 1.29 13.51 -11.28
N ALA A 199 1.01 14.48 -12.16
CA ALA A 199 0.42 14.27 -13.47
C ALA A 199 1.32 13.49 -14.46
N GLY A 200 2.64 13.44 -14.22
CA GLY A 200 3.63 12.80 -15.10
C GLY A 200 3.54 11.26 -15.19
N ARG A 201 2.61 10.63 -14.46
CA ARG A 201 2.43 9.18 -14.51
C ARG A 201 1.79 8.70 -15.82
N PRO A 202 2.25 7.57 -16.39
CA PRO A 202 1.61 6.95 -17.54
C PRO A 202 0.09 6.76 -17.36
N ALA A 203 -0.70 7.02 -18.39
CA ALA A 203 -2.17 6.95 -18.31
C ALA A 203 -2.69 5.60 -17.81
N GLY A 204 -2.06 4.50 -18.23
CA GLY A 204 -2.41 3.15 -17.76
C GLY A 204 -2.22 2.97 -16.25
N LEU A 205 -1.15 3.54 -15.67
CA LEU A 205 -0.93 3.52 -14.22
C LEU A 205 -1.96 4.39 -13.49
N ARG A 206 -2.32 5.55 -14.04
CA ARG A 206 -3.36 6.43 -13.45
C ARG A 206 -4.72 5.72 -13.37
N VAL A 207 -5.09 4.99 -14.43
CA VAL A 207 -6.34 4.18 -14.43
C VAL A 207 -6.25 3.05 -13.40
N MET A 208 -5.11 2.35 -13.36
CA MET A 208 -4.90 1.27 -12.38
C MET A 208 -4.98 1.79 -10.96
N ASP A 209 -4.29 2.90 -10.65
CA ASP A 209 -4.33 3.54 -9.33
C ASP A 209 -5.74 4.01 -8.97
N PHE A 210 -6.48 4.56 -9.92
CA PHE A 210 -7.88 4.93 -9.69
C PHE A 210 -8.71 3.71 -9.28
N LEU A 211 -8.59 2.59 -9.98
CA LEU A 211 -9.33 1.36 -9.67
C LEU A 211 -8.91 0.72 -8.34
N LEU A 212 -7.62 0.73 -8.01
CA LEU A 212 -7.07 0.09 -6.80
C LEU A 212 -7.07 1.02 -5.58
N ARG A 213 -7.31 2.31 -5.76
CA ARG A 213 -7.28 3.32 -4.69
C ARG A 213 -8.08 2.96 -3.44
N PRO A 214 -9.34 2.46 -3.53
CA PRO A 214 -10.06 2.07 -2.33
C PRO A 214 -9.32 1.00 -1.51
N GLY A 215 -8.67 0.05 -2.19
CA GLY A 215 -7.84 -0.96 -1.57
C GLY A 215 -6.61 -0.36 -0.86
N TYR A 216 -5.90 0.55 -1.53
CA TYR A 216 -4.74 1.24 -0.94
C TYR A 216 -5.13 2.00 0.32
N LEU A 217 -6.21 2.78 0.28
CA LEU A 217 -6.68 3.54 1.45
C LEU A 217 -7.04 2.65 2.64
N VAL A 218 -7.65 1.49 2.38
CA VAL A 218 -7.96 0.50 3.42
C VAL A 218 -6.68 -0.12 3.99
N MET A 219 -5.70 -0.43 3.13
CA MET A 219 -4.41 -0.99 3.54
C MET A 219 -3.57 0.03 4.34
N ASP A 220 -3.51 1.29 3.89
CA ASP A 220 -2.82 2.39 4.58
C ASP A 220 -3.37 2.59 5.99
N ARG A 221 -4.72 2.62 6.11
CA ARG A 221 -5.37 2.70 7.42
C ARG A 221 -5.02 1.50 8.31
N ALA A 222 -5.05 0.29 7.77
CA ALA A 222 -4.73 -0.93 8.52
C ALA A 222 -3.27 -0.93 8.98
N MET A 223 -2.35 -0.47 8.13
CA MET A 223 -0.94 -0.32 8.44
C MET A 223 -0.72 0.67 9.58
N LEU A 224 -1.32 1.86 9.52
CA LEU A 224 -1.23 2.84 10.61
C LEU A 224 -1.74 2.27 11.94
N LEU A 225 -2.85 1.53 11.94
CA LEU A 225 -3.37 0.87 13.12
C LEU A 225 -2.48 -0.30 13.57
N GLY A 226 -1.86 -1.00 12.63
CA GLY A 226 -0.90 -2.07 12.90
C GLY A 226 0.38 -1.58 13.57
N ILE A 227 0.92 -0.44 13.11
CA ILE A 227 2.05 0.25 13.73
C ILE A 227 1.67 0.74 15.13
N LYS A 228 0.53 1.44 15.26
CA LYS A 228 0.00 1.90 16.55
C LYS A 228 -0.06 0.76 17.57
N LYS A 229 -0.74 -0.32 17.23
CA LYS A 229 -0.89 -1.48 18.13
C LYS A 229 0.46 -2.02 18.64
N ARG A 230 1.45 -2.09 17.76
CA ARG A 230 2.77 -2.65 18.07
C ARG A 230 3.61 -1.72 18.92
N ALA A 231 3.64 -0.43 18.57
CA ALA A 231 4.38 0.57 19.33
C ALA A 231 3.81 0.73 20.75
N GLU A 232 2.49 0.71 20.89
CA GLU A 232 1.81 0.77 22.20
C GLU A 232 1.99 -0.53 23.02
N GLY A 233 2.02 -1.69 22.36
CA GLY A 233 2.29 -2.98 23.01
C GLY A 233 3.70 -3.07 23.58
N GLY A 234 4.70 -2.54 22.86
CA GLY A 234 6.08 -2.47 23.33
C GLY A 234 6.30 -1.44 24.44
N ALA A 235 5.51 -0.36 24.45
CA ALA A 235 5.58 0.66 25.49
C ALA A 235 5.05 0.18 26.86
N ASN A 236 4.15 -0.81 26.85
CA ASN A 236 3.53 -1.39 28.04
C ASN A 236 4.19 -2.70 28.51
N GLY A 237 5.23 -3.17 27.82
CA GLY A 237 6.02 -4.33 28.24
C GLY A 237 6.88 -4.02 29.46
N PRO A 238 7.21 -5.02 30.33
CA PRO A 238 8.15 -4.80 31.42
C PRO A 238 9.49 -4.32 30.87
N PRO A 239 10.21 -3.41 31.58
CA PRO A 239 11.52 -2.97 31.14
C PRO A 239 12.40 -4.19 30.94
N SER A 240 13.02 -4.32 29.73
CA SER A 240 13.99 -5.37 29.45
C SER A 240 15.08 -5.30 30.52
N SER A 241 15.13 -6.31 31.37
CA SER A 241 16.26 -6.49 32.30
C SER A 241 17.52 -6.67 31.44
N ALA A 242 18.35 -5.64 31.41
CA ALA A 242 19.68 -5.75 30.83
C ALA A 242 20.46 -6.85 31.59
N PRO A 243 21.15 -7.74 30.89
CA PRO A 243 22.07 -8.66 31.56
C PRO A 243 23.24 -7.86 32.12
N HIS A 244 23.54 -8.09 33.40
CA HIS A 244 24.74 -7.64 34.10
C HIS A 244 25.98 -8.36 33.56
#